data_0417cd76a3865a417299dcb93f385b78
#
_entry.id   0417cd76a3865a417299dcb93f385b78
#
_cell.length_a   1.000
_cell.length_b   1.000
_cell.length_c   1.000
_cell.angle_alpha   90.00
_cell.angle_beta   90.00
_cell.angle_gamma   90.00
#
_symmetry.space_group_name_H-M   'P 1'
#
loop_
_entity.id
_entity.type
_entity.pdbx_description
1 polymer ?
#
loop_
_entity_poly.entity_id
_entity_poly.type
_entity_poly.pdbx_seq_one_letter_code
_entity_poly.pdbx_strand_id
1 'polypeptide(L)'
;MVALAAMVVASAGFANAQTTRIRLMAANITSGNNQSYDPGHGTRIFQGLDPDIIMIQEFNYGSDSTTDIRNFVNLAFGSSFQYFREAGGGIPNGVISRYPILEAGEWEDTNVSDREFVWAKIDVPGDKNLWAISVHLLTSSSSNRNNQATLLKNFINAKPIPATDYLVIGGDFNTDNRTESCINTLSSLVVTSGPYPSDGTSNSSRFNTNAGRNKPYDWVLVNSTLSQYGTGVVIGSRTFTNGLVFDSRVYSPLSEVSPVLSGDSGATNMQHMAVV
;
A
#
# COMPACT_ATOMS: atom_id res chain seq x y z
N MET A 1 -9.77 -37.78 -62.84
CA MET A 1 -8.86 -37.06 -61.89
C MET A 1 -9.71 -36.31 -60.88
N VAL A 2 -9.78 -36.81 -59.64
CA VAL A 2 -10.54 -36.19 -58.58
C VAL A 2 -9.53 -35.42 -57.72
N ALA A 3 -9.64 -34.08 -57.65
CA ALA A 3 -8.79 -33.26 -56.84
C ALA A 3 -9.28 -33.31 -55.39
N LEU A 4 -8.42 -33.80 -54.49
CA LEU A 4 -8.65 -33.81 -53.04
C LEU A 4 -8.23 -32.44 -52.47
N ALA A 5 -9.19 -31.63 -52.02
CA ALA A 5 -8.90 -30.38 -51.30
C ALA A 5 -8.60 -30.71 -49.83
N ALA A 6 -7.36 -30.46 -49.39
CA ALA A 6 -7.00 -30.57 -47.99
C ALA A 6 -7.47 -29.32 -47.23
N MET A 7 -8.38 -29.50 -46.29
CA MET A 7 -8.86 -28.45 -45.39
C MET A 7 -7.88 -28.33 -44.19
N VAL A 8 -7.10 -27.26 -44.15
CA VAL A 8 -6.26 -26.95 -42.99
C VAL A 8 -7.14 -26.31 -41.91
N VAL A 9 -7.44 -27.05 -40.86
CA VAL A 9 -8.09 -26.50 -39.66
C VAL A 9 -7.01 -25.86 -38.78
N ALA A 10 -6.91 -24.54 -38.79
CA ALA A 10 -6.11 -23.81 -37.85
C ALA A 10 -6.80 -23.86 -36.49
N SER A 11 -6.28 -24.65 -35.56
CA SER A 11 -6.68 -24.57 -34.14
C SER A 11 -6.17 -23.28 -33.55
N ALA A 12 -7.05 -22.31 -33.31
CA ALA A 12 -6.77 -21.17 -32.50
C ALA A 12 -6.58 -21.67 -31.05
N GLY A 13 -5.34 -21.78 -30.61
CA GLY A 13 -5.02 -22.05 -29.23
C GLY A 13 -5.47 -20.85 -28.40
N PHE A 14 -6.46 -21.05 -27.53
CA PHE A 14 -6.76 -20.07 -26.49
C PHE A 14 -5.55 -20.00 -25.54
N ALA A 15 -4.77 -18.92 -25.62
CA ALA A 15 -3.79 -18.63 -24.60
C ALA A 15 -4.57 -18.42 -23.30
N ASN A 16 -4.42 -19.33 -22.33
CA ASN A 16 -4.92 -19.10 -20.97
C ASN A 16 -4.27 -17.81 -20.46
N ALA A 17 -5.06 -16.77 -20.27
CA ALA A 17 -4.59 -15.54 -19.66
C ALA A 17 -4.11 -15.90 -18.24
N GLN A 18 -2.81 -15.84 -18.02
CA GLN A 18 -2.22 -16.07 -16.69
C GLN A 18 -2.60 -14.88 -15.80
N THR A 19 -3.41 -15.13 -14.79
CA THR A 19 -3.73 -14.11 -13.79
C THR A 19 -2.57 -13.98 -12.81
N THR A 20 -2.09 -12.76 -12.61
CA THR A 20 -1.07 -12.43 -11.59
C THR A 20 -1.76 -11.76 -10.41
N ARG A 21 -1.50 -12.24 -9.20
CA ARG A 21 -1.93 -11.57 -7.97
C ARG A 21 -0.88 -10.55 -7.57
N ILE A 22 -1.33 -9.34 -7.23
CA ILE A 22 -0.48 -8.25 -6.76
C ILE A 22 -0.95 -7.87 -5.36
N ARG A 23 -0.03 -7.91 -4.39
CA ARG A 23 -0.30 -7.55 -3.01
C ARG A 23 0.07 -6.10 -2.79
N LEU A 24 -0.96 -5.27 -2.55
CA LEU A 24 -0.82 -3.86 -2.21
C LEU A 24 -0.77 -3.69 -0.69
N MET A 25 0.08 -2.82 -0.19
CA MET A 25 0.22 -2.58 1.25
C MET A 25 0.37 -1.09 1.56
N ALA A 26 -0.32 -0.62 2.59
CA ALA A 26 -0.05 0.66 3.24
C ALA A 26 0.59 0.39 4.61
N ALA A 27 1.66 1.13 4.93
CA ALA A 27 2.39 0.86 6.16
C ALA A 27 3.17 2.07 6.67
N ASN A 28 2.75 2.57 7.84
CA ASN A 28 3.50 3.46 8.71
C ASN A 28 3.95 2.68 9.95
N ILE A 29 4.78 1.63 9.76
CA ILE A 29 5.15 0.67 10.82
C ILE A 29 6.57 0.89 11.34
N THR A 30 6.95 2.15 11.53
CA THR A 30 8.18 2.53 12.23
C THR A 30 8.11 2.21 13.72
N SER A 31 9.25 1.90 14.32
CA SER A 31 9.35 1.60 15.75
C SER A 31 10.64 2.15 16.38
N GLY A 32 11.48 2.77 15.58
CA GLY A 32 12.72 3.40 16.03
C GLY A 32 12.53 4.82 16.57
N ASN A 33 13.57 5.33 17.17
CA ASN A 33 13.63 6.75 17.53
C ASN A 33 13.56 7.61 16.26
N ASN A 34 12.92 8.78 16.36
CA ASN A 34 12.69 9.67 15.23
C ASN A 34 11.92 9.01 14.08
N GLN A 35 10.98 8.12 14.40
CA GLN A 35 10.11 7.49 13.43
C GLN A 35 10.92 6.77 12.32
N SER A 36 11.83 5.89 12.73
CA SER A 36 12.70 5.12 11.85
C SER A 36 12.29 3.64 11.80
N TYR A 37 12.62 2.98 10.69
CA TYR A 37 12.49 1.52 10.56
C TYR A 37 13.63 0.73 11.25
N ASP A 38 14.64 1.40 11.79
CA ASP A 38 15.56 0.84 12.77
C ASP A 38 14.89 0.77 14.15
N PRO A 39 14.82 -0.34 14.86
CA PRO A 39 15.63 -1.57 14.87
C PRO A 39 14.99 -2.78 14.16
N GLY A 40 14.09 -2.60 13.22
CA GLY A 40 13.72 -3.67 12.31
C GLY A 40 12.44 -4.45 12.64
N HIS A 41 11.60 -3.99 13.58
CA HIS A 41 10.29 -4.61 13.84
C HIS A 41 9.37 -4.51 12.60
N GLY A 42 9.27 -3.32 12.01
CA GLY A 42 8.55 -3.12 10.74
C GLY A 42 9.17 -3.88 9.59
N THR A 43 10.51 -3.94 9.52
CA THR A 43 11.23 -4.71 8.49
C THR A 43 10.82 -6.19 8.49
N ARG A 44 10.73 -6.83 9.67
CA ARG A 44 10.25 -8.22 9.76
C ARG A 44 8.80 -8.37 9.32
N ILE A 45 7.93 -7.37 9.61
CA ILE A 45 6.55 -7.37 9.13
C ILE A 45 6.50 -7.30 7.61
N PHE A 46 7.29 -6.43 6.96
CA PHE A 46 7.41 -6.40 5.51
C PHE A 46 7.86 -7.74 4.94
N GLN A 47 8.90 -8.34 5.50
CA GLN A 47 9.42 -9.65 5.04
C GLN A 47 8.36 -10.75 5.18
N GLY A 48 7.63 -10.79 6.30
CA GLY A 48 6.63 -11.83 6.55
C GLY A 48 5.36 -11.69 5.73
N LEU A 49 5.00 -10.46 5.35
CA LEU A 49 3.82 -10.19 4.52
C LEU A 49 4.11 -10.23 3.02
N ASP A 50 5.37 -10.12 2.60
CA ASP A 50 5.84 -10.18 1.21
C ASP A 50 4.95 -9.37 0.24
N PRO A 51 4.80 -8.05 0.42
CA PRO A 51 4.01 -7.22 -0.47
C PRO A 51 4.74 -6.95 -1.79
N ASP A 52 3.95 -6.69 -2.86
CA ASP A 52 4.52 -6.36 -4.17
C ASP A 52 4.67 -4.85 -4.38
N ILE A 53 3.71 -4.07 -3.87
CA ILE A 53 3.70 -2.60 -3.97
C ILE A 53 3.32 -2.02 -2.61
N ILE A 54 4.13 -1.12 -2.10
CA ILE A 54 4.01 -0.55 -0.76
C ILE A 54 3.93 0.97 -0.86
N MET A 55 2.88 1.55 -0.30
CA MET A 55 2.77 2.95 0.05
C MET A 55 3.29 3.09 1.48
N ILE A 56 4.53 3.56 1.62
CA ILE A 56 5.26 3.64 2.89
C ILE A 56 5.31 5.08 3.39
N GLN A 57 5.19 5.26 4.70
CA GLN A 57 5.30 6.54 5.39
C GLN A 57 6.46 6.49 6.39
N GLU A 58 6.93 7.68 6.79
CA GLU A 58 8.08 7.80 7.71
C GLU A 58 9.27 6.96 7.22
N PHE A 59 9.57 7.07 5.93
CA PHE A 59 10.54 6.25 5.23
C PHE A 59 11.98 6.62 5.61
N ASN A 60 12.28 6.51 6.92
CA ASN A 60 13.58 6.82 7.53
C ASN A 60 14.29 5.54 7.95
N TYR A 61 15.60 5.47 7.69
CA TYR A 61 16.45 4.36 8.09
C TYR A 61 17.92 4.77 8.16
N GLY A 62 18.59 4.40 9.25
CA GLY A 62 20.00 4.72 9.48
C GLY A 62 20.24 6.24 9.51
N SER A 63 21.10 6.74 8.62
CA SER A 63 21.40 8.16 8.44
C SER A 63 20.54 8.84 7.37
N ASP A 64 19.57 8.14 6.79
CA ASP A 64 18.75 8.58 5.66
C ASP A 64 19.54 8.85 4.36
N SER A 65 20.79 8.44 4.30
CA SER A 65 21.56 8.49 3.06
C SER A 65 20.93 7.59 2.00
N THR A 66 21.15 7.93 0.73
CA THR A 66 20.71 7.07 -0.40
C THR A 66 21.16 5.62 -0.24
N THR A 67 22.36 5.41 0.34
CA THR A 67 22.89 4.08 0.62
C THR A 67 22.09 3.37 1.71
N ASP A 68 21.79 4.04 2.81
CA ASP A 68 21.01 3.44 3.92
C ASP A 68 19.59 3.10 3.48
N ILE A 69 18.93 4.00 2.78
CA ILE A 69 17.59 3.75 2.22
C ILE A 69 17.62 2.58 1.23
N ARG A 70 18.62 2.50 0.34
CA ARG A 70 18.79 1.35 -0.56
C ARG A 70 19.02 0.05 0.20
N ASN A 71 19.84 0.09 1.26
CA ASN A 71 20.11 -1.07 2.12
C ASN A 71 18.83 -1.53 2.84
N PHE A 72 18.01 -0.60 3.33
CA PHE A 72 16.72 -0.91 3.92
C PHE A 72 15.80 -1.62 2.92
N VAL A 73 15.66 -1.08 1.69
CA VAL A 73 14.81 -1.70 0.66
C VAL A 73 15.33 -3.10 0.30
N ASN A 74 16.66 -3.25 0.17
CA ASN A 74 17.25 -4.56 -0.09
C ASN A 74 17.01 -5.56 1.04
N LEU A 75 17.09 -5.11 2.29
CA LEU A 75 16.85 -5.93 3.48
C LEU A 75 15.39 -6.34 3.61
N ALA A 76 14.47 -5.40 3.44
CA ALA A 76 13.06 -5.60 3.69
C ALA A 76 12.34 -6.34 2.54
N PHE A 77 12.76 -6.11 1.28
CA PHE A 77 12.02 -6.56 0.08
C PHE A 77 12.90 -7.30 -0.94
N GLY A 78 14.20 -7.09 -0.91
CA GLY A 78 15.14 -7.65 -1.88
C GLY A 78 15.68 -6.64 -2.88
N SER A 79 16.83 -6.97 -3.49
CA SER A 79 17.60 -6.05 -4.35
C SER A 79 16.93 -5.72 -5.69
N SER A 80 15.93 -6.50 -6.12
CA SER A 80 15.17 -6.25 -7.35
C SER A 80 14.09 -5.19 -7.21
N PHE A 81 13.70 -4.84 -5.98
CA PHE A 81 12.69 -3.82 -5.76
C PHE A 81 13.21 -2.42 -6.09
N GLN A 82 12.36 -1.66 -6.78
CA GLN A 82 12.54 -0.24 -7.05
C GLN A 82 11.83 0.60 -5.98
N TYR A 83 12.20 1.85 -5.84
CA TYR A 83 11.52 2.76 -4.95
C TYR A 83 11.66 4.21 -5.41
N PHE A 84 10.70 5.02 -5.01
CA PHE A 84 10.79 6.47 -4.97
C PHE A 84 10.49 6.92 -3.54
N ARG A 85 11.32 7.80 -3.02
CA ARG A 85 11.18 8.46 -1.71
C ARG A 85 11.24 9.96 -1.97
N GLU A 86 10.35 10.73 -1.37
CA GLU A 86 10.40 12.18 -1.49
C GLU A 86 11.76 12.74 -1.03
N ALA A 87 12.11 13.90 -1.59
CA ALA A 87 13.46 14.46 -1.42
C ALA A 87 13.63 15.25 -0.11
N GLY A 88 12.55 15.62 0.55
CA GLY A 88 12.56 16.46 1.74
C GLY A 88 11.90 15.83 2.94
N GLY A 89 11.56 16.70 3.90
CA GLY A 89 10.74 16.34 5.04
C GLY A 89 11.49 15.65 6.18
N GLY A 90 10.86 15.65 7.34
CA GLY A 90 11.34 14.93 8.53
C GLY A 90 10.81 13.50 8.61
N ILE A 91 9.66 13.25 7.96
CA ILE A 91 8.93 11.98 7.95
C ILE A 91 8.44 11.63 6.54
N PRO A 92 9.37 11.40 5.61
CA PRO A 92 9.09 11.31 4.18
C PRO A 92 8.18 10.14 3.82
N ASN A 93 7.39 10.34 2.77
CA ASN A 93 6.61 9.31 2.11
C ASN A 93 7.42 8.62 1.01
N GLY A 94 6.96 7.45 0.57
CA GLY A 94 7.53 6.74 -0.56
C GLY A 94 6.62 5.69 -1.15
N VAL A 95 7.03 5.20 -2.32
CA VAL A 95 6.46 4.00 -2.96
C VAL A 95 7.59 3.04 -3.24
N ILE A 96 7.39 1.77 -2.86
CA ILE A 96 8.33 0.67 -3.13
C ILE A 96 7.60 -0.34 -4.00
N SER A 97 8.26 -0.89 -5.02
CA SER A 97 7.61 -1.77 -6.00
C SER A 97 8.53 -2.91 -6.44
N ARG A 98 7.95 -4.13 -6.50
CA ARG A 98 8.53 -5.29 -7.18
C ARG A 98 8.61 -5.10 -8.70
N TYR A 99 7.69 -4.31 -9.25
CA TYR A 99 7.56 -4.04 -10.68
C TYR A 99 8.27 -2.74 -11.08
N PRO A 100 8.62 -2.57 -12.36
CA PRO A 100 9.30 -1.35 -12.81
C PRO A 100 8.50 -0.09 -12.50
N ILE A 101 9.15 0.91 -11.92
CA ILE A 101 8.60 2.25 -11.78
C ILE A 101 8.94 3.02 -13.05
N LEU A 102 7.93 3.33 -13.87
CA LEU A 102 8.08 4.02 -15.14
C LEU A 102 8.26 5.53 -14.97
N GLU A 103 7.56 6.09 -13.97
CA GLU A 103 7.56 7.51 -13.64
C GLU A 103 7.22 7.65 -12.16
N ALA A 104 7.83 8.57 -11.45
CA ALA A 104 7.50 8.88 -10.08
C ALA A 104 7.76 10.35 -9.79
N GLY A 105 7.17 10.85 -8.71
CA GLY A 105 7.36 12.22 -8.24
C GLY A 105 6.60 12.48 -6.96
N GLU A 106 6.65 13.74 -6.57
CA GLU A 106 5.98 14.23 -5.38
C GLU A 106 5.11 15.45 -5.72
N TRP A 107 4.07 15.67 -4.94
CA TRP A 107 3.24 16.87 -4.97
C TRP A 107 3.28 17.55 -3.63
N GLU A 108 3.57 18.84 -3.65
CA GLU A 108 3.68 19.65 -2.44
C GLU A 108 2.39 19.64 -1.63
N ASP A 109 2.49 19.23 -0.36
CA ASP A 109 1.39 19.39 0.60
C ASP A 109 1.53 20.72 1.34
N THR A 110 0.89 21.75 0.83
CA THR A 110 0.94 23.10 1.40
C THR A 110 0.35 23.23 2.82
N ASN A 111 -0.20 22.16 3.39
CA ASN A 111 -0.72 22.15 4.77
C ASN A 111 0.32 21.73 5.80
N VAL A 112 1.43 21.12 5.36
CA VAL A 112 2.53 20.63 6.19
C VAL A 112 3.87 20.98 5.53
N SER A 113 4.97 20.88 6.26
CA SER A 113 6.31 21.17 5.74
C SER A 113 7.30 20.01 5.94
N ASP A 114 6.81 18.88 6.42
CA ASP A 114 7.64 17.75 6.82
C ASP A 114 7.42 16.49 5.97
N ARG A 115 6.46 16.53 5.02
CA ARG A 115 6.14 15.44 4.09
C ARG A 115 5.29 15.91 2.90
N GLU A 116 5.41 15.20 1.78
CA GLU A 116 4.70 15.46 0.54
C GLU A 116 3.79 14.28 0.15
N PHE A 117 2.95 14.44 -0.87
CA PHE A 117 2.25 13.30 -1.48
C PHE A 117 3.16 12.66 -2.53
N VAL A 118 3.52 11.41 -2.34
CA VAL A 118 4.34 10.67 -3.31
C VAL A 118 3.47 9.88 -4.28
N TRP A 119 3.81 9.88 -5.56
CA TRP A 119 3.16 9.06 -6.56
C TRP A 119 4.17 8.31 -7.43
N ALA A 120 3.77 7.12 -7.90
CA ALA A 120 4.53 6.32 -8.85
C ALA A 120 3.61 5.66 -9.86
N LYS A 121 4.01 5.70 -11.14
CA LYS A 121 3.42 4.93 -12.23
C LYS A 121 4.21 3.64 -12.39
N ILE A 122 3.56 2.51 -12.24
CA ILE A 122 4.18 1.19 -12.13
C ILE A 122 3.70 0.31 -13.28
N ASP A 123 4.65 -0.34 -13.96
CA ASP A 123 4.41 -1.32 -15.03
C ASP A 123 4.04 -2.68 -14.41
N VAL A 124 2.78 -2.86 -14.07
CA VAL A 124 2.28 -4.12 -13.52
C VAL A 124 1.93 -5.11 -14.64
N PRO A 125 1.93 -6.43 -14.40
CA PRO A 125 1.54 -7.41 -15.40
C PRO A 125 0.17 -7.13 -16.01
N GLY A 126 0.10 -7.08 -17.34
CA GLY A 126 -1.12 -6.81 -18.11
C GLY A 126 -0.94 -5.65 -19.08
N ASP A 127 -2.05 -5.04 -19.49
CA ASP A 127 -2.10 -3.95 -20.47
C ASP A 127 -2.30 -2.56 -19.85
N LYS A 128 -2.33 -2.49 -18.54
CA LYS A 128 -2.59 -1.27 -17.76
C LYS A 128 -1.49 -0.99 -16.76
N ASN A 129 -1.21 0.28 -16.52
CA ASN A 129 -0.32 0.66 -15.45
C ASN A 129 -1.09 0.80 -14.13
N LEU A 130 -0.36 0.74 -13.02
CA LEU A 130 -0.86 1.05 -11.71
C LEU A 130 -0.23 2.34 -11.20
N TRP A 131 -1.07 3.31 -10.84
CA TRP A 131 -0.66 4.54 -10.18
C TRP A 131 -0.83 4.36 -8.68
N ALA A 132 0.30 4.30 -7.97
CA ALA A 132 0.33 4.17 -6.51
C ALA A 132 0.65 5.53 -5.90
N ILE A 133 -0.18 5.94 -4.94
CA ILE A 133 -0.04 7.22 -4.24
C ILE A 133 0.09 6.97 -2.75
N SER A 134 1.19 7.41 -2.16
CA SER A 134 1.48 7.33 -0.73
C SER A 134 1.17 8.65 -0.06
N VAL A 135 0.40 8.60 1.02
CA VAL A 135 -0.02 9.77 1.78
C VAL A 135 0.22 9.60 3.27
N HIS A 136 0.50 10.72 3.95
CA HIS A 136 0.54 10.79 5.41
C HIS A 136 -0.13 12.09 5.85
N LEU A 137 -1.43 12.01 6.16
CA LEU A 137 -2.23 13.19 6.50
C LEU A 137 -1.98 13.65 7.95
N LEU A 138 -2.39 14.87 8.28
CA LEU A 138 -2.20 15.47 9.60
C LEU A 138 -2.94 14.72 10.72
N THR A 139 -2.29 14.57 11.86
CA THR A 139 -2.86 13.97 13.08
C THR A 139 -3.88 14.86 13.77
N SER A 140 -3.68 16.18 13.73
CA SER A 140 -4.28 17.12 14.69
C SER A 140 -5.66 17.65 14.32
N SER A 141 -6.14 17.46 13.07
CA SER A 141 -7.39 18.10 12.63
C SER A 141 -8.03 17.41 11.44
N SER A 142 -9.27 16.93 11.62
CA SER A 142 -10.06 16.36 10.51
C SER A 142 -10.35 17.39 9.41
N SER A 143 -10.45 18.68 9.74
CA SER A 143 -10.59 19.74 8.74
C SER A 143 -9.33 19.88 7.89
N ASN A 144 -8.16 19.86 8.50
CA ASN A 144 -6.89 19.92 7.77
C ASN A 144 -6.67 18.66 6.93
N ARG A 145 -7.01 17.47 7.43
CA ARG A 145 -7.00 16.24 6.62
C ARG A 145 -7.90 16.35 5.40
N ASN A 146 -9.07 17.02 5.53
CA ASN A 146 -9.95 17.26 4.39
C ASN A 146 -9.36 18.28 3.38
N ASN A 147 -8.67 19.31 3.85
CA ASN A 147 -7.94 20.23 2.97
C ASN A 147 -6.84 19.49 2.19
N GLN A 148 -6.05 18.65 2.87
CA GLN A 148 -5.04 17.79 2.24
C GLN A 148 -5.66 16.84 1.21
N ALA A 149 -6.78 16.17 1.55
CA ALA A 149 -7.49 15.30 0.61
C ALA A 149 -8.04 16.06 -0.61
N THR A 150 -8.48 17.30 -0.43
CA THR A 150 -8.93 18.17 -1.52
C THR A 150 -7.76 18.55 -2.43
N LEU A 151 -6.64 18.93 -1.84
CA LEU A 151 -5.41 19.24 -2.58
C LEU A 151 -4.91 18.04 -3.37
N LEU A 152 -4.82 16.87 -2.74
CA LEU A 152 -4.45 15.61 -3.38
C LEU A 152 -5.37 15.29 -4.57
N LYS A 153 -6.69 15.39 -4.36
CA LYS A 153 -7.68 15.16 -5.43
C LYS A 153 -7.46 16.08 -6.62
N ASN A 154 -7.11 17.36 -6.38
CA ASN A 154 -6.82 18.32 -7.44
C ASN A 154 -5.56 17.92 -8.22
N PHE A 155 -4.49 17.47 -7.55
CA PHE A 155 -3.29 16.96 -8.20
C PHE A 155 -3.57 15.72 -9.06
N ILE A 156 -4.32 14.76 -8.53
CA ILE A 156 -4.68 13.54 -9.28
C ILE A 156 -5.50 13.90 -10.52
N ASN A 157 -6.47 14.81 -10.39
CA ASN A 157 -7.30 15.24 -11.53
C ASN A 157 -6.51 16.04 -12.57
N ALA A 158 -5.46 16.75 -12.18
CA ALA A 158 -4.58 17.48 -13.08
C ALA A 158 -3.55 16.58 -13.78
N LYS A 159 -3.20 15.44 -13.18
CA LYS A 159 -2.29 14.46 -13.80
C LYS A 159 -3.04 13.68 -14.87
N PRO A 160 -2.49 13.51 -16.08
CA PRO A 160 -3.16 12.80 -17.18
C PRO A 160 -3.14 11.28 -16.96
N ILE A 161 -3.81 10.82 -15.90
CA ILE A 161 -3.97 9.39 -15.60
C ILE A 161 -5.07 8.83 -16.50
N PRO A 162 -4.78 7.83 -17.36
CA PRO A 162 -5.80 7.20 -18.17
C PRO A 162 -6.91 6.60 -17.30
N ALA A 163 -8.17 6.83 -17.66
CA ALA A 163 -9.32 6.30 -16.90
C ALA A 163 -9.35 4.75 -16.86
N THR A 164 -8.64 4.10 -17.78
CA THR A 164 -8.49 2.65 -17.85
C THR A 164 -7.42 2.11 -16.92
N ASP A 165 -6.47 2.95 -16.49
CA ASP A 165 -5.39 2.54 -15.60
C ASP A 165 -5.90 2.28 -14.17
N TYR A 166 -5.10 1.55 -13.42
CA TYR A 166 -5.35 1.28 -12.01
C TYR A 166 -4.85 2.45 -11.16
N LEU A 167 -5.59 2.78 -10.10
CA LEU A 167 -5.21 3.78 -9.11
C LEU A 167 -5.36 3.19 -7.72
N VAL A 168 -4.34 3.37 -6.89
CA VAL A 168 -4.41 3.10 -5.45
C VAL A 168 -3.90 4.31 -4.68
N ILE A 169 -4.64 4.74 -3.67
CA ILE A 169 -4.22 5.73 -2.67
C ILE A 169 -4.11 4.98 -1.34
N GLY A 170 -2.93 4.96 -0.77
CA GLY A 170 -2.70 4.26 0.49
C GLY A 170 -1.78 5.03 1.41
N GLY A 171 -1.85 4.72 2.69
CA GLY A 171 -1.00 5.31 3.70
C GLY A 171 -1.70 5.60 5.00
N ASP A 172 -1.07 6.46 5.77
CA ASP A 172 -1.55 6.96 7.04
C ASP A 172 -2.44 8.19 6.84
N PHE A 173 -3.74 7.98 6.94
CA PHE A 173 -4.72 9.07 6.85
C PHE A 173 -5.00 9.73 8.20
N ASN A 174 -4.49 9.17 9.29
CA ASN A 174 -4.71 9.66 10.66
C ASN A 174 -6.19 9.88 11.03
N THR A 175 -7.11 9.15 10.37
CA THR A 175 -8.54 9.32 10.57
C THR A 175 -9.02 8.79 11.92
N ASP A 176 -9.82 9.56 12.63
CA ASP A 176 -10.44 9.15 13.89
C ASP A 176 -11.58 8.14 13.68
N ASN A 177 -12.20 8.17 12.50
CA ASN A 177 -13.28 7.27 12.13
C ASN A 177 -13.40 7.16 10.60
N ARG A 178 -14.23 6.22 10.12
CA ARG A 178 -14.36 5.90 8.69
C ARG A 178 -15.28 6.85 7.90
N THR A 179 -15.90 7.81 8.56
CA THR A 179 -16.85 8.77 7.96
C THR A 179 -16.29 10.18 7.88
N GLU A 180 -14.99 10.37 8.10
CA GLU A 180 -14.36 11.68 7.98
C GLU A 180 -14.47 12.25 6.57
N SER A 181 -14.53 13.58 6.50
CA SER A 181 -14.70 14.30 5.24
C SER A 181 -13.59 14.03 4.23
N CYS A 182 -12.35 13.81 4.68
CA CYS A 182 -11.22 13.46 3.80
C CYS A 182 -11.47 12.17 3.00
N ILE A 183 -12.10 11.16 3.63
CA ILE A 183 -12.47 9.91 2.97
C ILE A 183 -13.57 10.17 1.94
N ASN A 184 -14.60 10.96 2.31
CA ASN A 184 -15.67 11.33 1.39
C ASN A 184 -15.17 12.17 0.21
N THR A 185 -14.20 13.06 0.42
CA THR A 185 -13.58 13.88 -0.64
C THR A 185 -12.91 13.01 -1.70
N LEU A 186 -12.28 11.90 -1.30
CA LEU A 186 -11.61 10.98 -2.23
C LEU A 186 -12.56 9.97 -2.89
N SER A 187 -13.81 9.86 -2.46
CA SER A 187 -14.78 8.87 -2.97
C SER A 187 -15.10 9.00 -4.46
N SER A 188 -14.81 10.16 -5.06
CA SER A 188 -14.93 10.35 -6.51
C SER A 188 -13.78 9.75 -7.33
N LEU A 189 -12.67 9.36 -6.68
CA LEU A 189 -11.48 8.77 -7.29
C LEU A 189 -11.34 7.28 -6.97
N VAL A 190 -11.68 6.91 -5.74
CA VAL A 190 -11.45 5.56 -5.19
C VAL A 190 -12.67 5.07 -4.41
N VAL A 191 -12.77 3.75 -4.25
CA VAL A 191 -13.82 3.12 -3.44
C VAL A 191 -13.49 3.29 -1.97
N THR A 192 -14.33 4.00 -1.24
CA THR A 192 -14.16 4.32 0.19
C THR A 192 -15.11 3.56 1.11
N SER A 193 -16.11 2.86 0.54
CA SER A 193 -17.07 2.04 1.28
C SER A 193 -16.52 0.65 1.57
N GLY A 194 -17.02 0.04 2.67
CA GLY A 194 -16.67 -1.34 3.01
C GLY A 194 -17.19 -2.38 2.01
N PRO A 195 -16.80 -3.62 2.19
CA PRO A 195 -16.17 -4.16 3.41
C PRO A 195 -14.71 -3.74 3.58
N TYR A 196 -14.25 -3.63 4.84
CA TYR A 196 -12.91 -3.15 5.17
C TYR A 196 -11.96 -4.29 5.55
N PRO A 197 -10.64 -4.13 5.37
CA PRO A 197 -9.63 -5.06 5.89
C PRO A 197 -9.79 -5.28 7.40
N SER A 198 -9.50 -6.50 7.86
CA SER A 198 -9.60 -6.85 9.29
C SER A 198 -8.48 -7.79 9.70
N ASP A 199 -8.21 -7.89 11.02
CA ASP A 199 -7.23 -8.83 11.57
C ASP A 199 -7.73 -10.29 11.64
N GLY A 200 -8.95 -10.55 11.17
CA GLY A 200 -9.57 -11.86 11.14
C GLY A 200 -10.13 -12.33 12.49
N THR A 201 -10.08 -11.52 13.54
CA THR A 201 -10.73 -11.80 14.81
C THR A 201 -12.21 -11.37 14.79
N SER A 202 -12.95 -11.70 15.84
CA SER A 202 -14.33 -11.24 16.06
C SER A 202 -14.41 -9.92 16.84
N ASN A 203 -13.27 -9.35 17.26
CA ASN A 203 -13.24 -8.14 18.07
C ASN A 203 -13.75 -6.92 17.27
N SER A 204 -14.41 -5.98 17.93
CA SER A 204 -14.85 -4.72 17.30
C SER A 204 -13.67 -3.87 16.79
N SER A 205 -12.52 -4.00 17.43
CA SER A 205 -11.26 -3.32 17.06
C SER A 205 -10.59 -3.88 15.80
N ARG A 206 -11.03 -5.01 15.27
CA ARG A 206 -10.37 -5.74 14.16
C ARG A 206 -10.11 -4.93 12.89
N PHE A 207 -10.85 -3.86 12.70
CA PHE A 207 -10.73 -2.97 11.53
C PHE A 207 -9.82 -1.74 11.76
N ASN A 208 -9.39 -1.50 13.00
CA ASN A 208 -8.62 -0.33 13.37
C ASN A 208 -7.12 -0.62 13.25
N THR A 209 -6.34 0.40 12.91
CA THR A 209 -4.95 0.21 12.51
C THR A 209 -3.94 0.97 13.38
N ASN A 210 -4.38 1.91 14.22
CA ASN A 210 -3.48 2.55 15.18
C ASN A 210 -3.05 1.58 16.29
N ALA A 211 -1.97 1.87 17.00
CA ALA A 211 -1.40 1.01 18.04
C ALA A 211 -2.41 0.62 19.12
N GLY A 212 -3.31 1.54 19.48
CA GLY A 212 -4.39 1.31 20.44
C GLY A 212 -5.58 0.53 19.89
N ARG A 213 -5.59 0.21 18.59
CA ARG A 213 -6.65 -0.54 17.90
C ARG A 213 -8.04 0.06 18.09
N ASN A 214 -8.13 1.39 18.10
CA ASN A 214 -9.40 2.12 18.29
C ASN A 214 -9.68 3.16 17.20
N LYS A 215 -8.75 3.35 16.24
CA LYS A 215 -8.87 4.30 15.12
C LYS A 215 -8.39 3.67 13.81
N PRO A 216 -9.05 3.95 12.68
CA PRO A 216 -8.67 3.45 11.35
C PRO A 216 -7.69 4.42 10.68
N TYR A 217 -6.45 4.50 11.14
CA TYR A 217 -5.45 5.43 10.61
C TYR A 217 -5.03 5.09 9.19
N ASP A 218 -4.82 3.80 8.88
CA ASP A 218 -4.18 3.37 7.65
C ASP A 218 -5.21 2.78 6.66
N TRP A 219 -5.05 3.13 5.40
CA TRP A 219 -5.97 2.77 4.33
C TRP A 219 -5.25 2.30 3.07
N VAL A 220 -5.89 1.39 2.34
CA VAL A 220 -5.60 1.04 0.94
C VAL A 220 -6.90 1.22 0.17
N LEU A 221 -6.98 2.27 -0.63
CA LEU A 221 -8.18 2.67 -1.37
C LEU A 221 -7.89 2.55 -2.88
N VAL A 222 -8.65 1.75 -3.59
CA VAL A 222 -8.46 1.49 -5.02
C VAL A 222 -9.59 2.10 -5.84
N ASN A 223 -9.31 2.47 -7.11
CA ASN A 223 -10.36 2.94 -8.00
C ASN A 223 -11.31 1.79 -8.42
N SER A 224 -12.45 2.14 -9.01
CA SER A 224 -13.45 1.16 -9.45
C SER A 224 -12.90 0.19 -10.51
N THR A 225 -11.96 0.64 -11.33
CA THR A 225 -11.31 -0.20 -12.35
C THR A 225 -10.49 -1.32 -11.71
N LEU A 226 -9.76 -1.05 -10.62
CA LEU A 226 -8.98 -2.06 -9.90
C LEU A 226 -9.85 -2.88 -8.94
N SER A 227 -10.83 -2.26 -8.30
CA SER A 227 -11.69 -2.88 -7.28
C SER A 227 -12.40 -4.15 -7.78
N GLN A 228 -12.79 -4.21 -9.06
CA GLN A 228 -13.44 -5.38 -9.64
C GLN A 228 -12.56 -6.64 -9.71
N TYR A 229 -11.24 -6.48 -9.57
CA TYR A 229 -10.26 -7.57 -9.53
C TYR A 229 -9.81 -7.92 -8.11
N GLY A 230 -10.42 -7.30 -7.11
CA GLY A 230 -10.08 -7.55 -5.71
C GLY A 230 -10.23 -9.02 -5.35
N THR A 231 -9.19 -9.60 -4.79
CA THR A 231 -9.19 -10.95 -4.23
C THR A 231 -8.78 -10.90 -2.77
N GLY A 232 -9.14 -11.93 -2.01
CA GLY A 232 -8.68 -12.03 -0.62
C GLY A 232 -7.16 -12.15 -0.52
N VAL A 233 -6.61 -11.57 0.54
CA VAL A 233 -5.21 -11.75 0.90
C VAL A 233 -4.99 -13.15 1.43
N VAL A 234 -4.09 -13.90 0.80
CA VAL A 234 -3.76 -15.28 1.20
C VAL A 234 -2.39 -15.29 1.86
N ILE A 235 -2.33 -15.78 3.10
CA ILE A 235 -1.08 -15.98 3.85
C ILE A 235 -1.13 -17.37 4.48
N GLY A 236 -0.18 -18.22 4.12
CA GLY A 236 -0.18 -19.61 4.53
C GLY A 236 -1.48 -20.31 4.16
N SER A 237 -2.17 -20.85 5.15
CA SER A 237 -3.47 -21.51 4.99
C SER A 237 -4.68 -20.58 5.11
N ARG A 238 -4.49 -19.31 5.42
CA ARG A 238 -5.56 -18.34 5.71
C ARG A 238 -5.88 -17.44 4.53
N THR A 239 -7.16 -17.08 4.40
CA THR A 239 -7.64 -16.10 3.41
C THR A 239 -8.42 -15.01 4.13
N PHE A 240 -8.01 -13.76 3.92
CA PHE A 240 -8.67 -12.56 4.42
C PHE A 240 -9.42 -11.92 3.26
N THR A 241 -10.70 -12.23 3.13
CA THR A 241 -11.52 -11.92 1.94
C THR A 241 -11.53 -10.44 1.57
N ASN A 242 -11.51 -9.56 2.57
CA ASN A 242 -11.61 -8.11 2.37
C ASN A 242 -10.28 -7.36 2.64
N GLY A 243 -9.16 -8.09 2.66
CA GLY A 243 -7.86 -7.55 3.06
C GLY A 243 -7.54 -7.81 4.53
N LEU A 244 -6.30 -7.59 4.89
CA LEU A 244 -5.74 -7.88 6.21
C LEU A 244 -5.29 -6.59 6.90
N VAL A 245 -5.71 -6.41 8.16
CA VAL A 245 -5.02 -5.56 9.14
C VAL A 245 -4.07 -6.48 9.91
N PHE A 246 -2.78 -6.33 9.69
CA PHE A 246 -1.81 -7.22 10.31
C PHE A 246 -1.38 -6.73 11.69
N ASP A 247 -1.61 -7.56 12.69
CA ASP A 247 -1.15 -7.35 14.06
C ASP A 247 -0.51 -8.64 14.57
N SER A 248 0.81 -8.63 14.77
CA SER A 248 1.58 -9.80 15.18
C SER A 248 1.17 -10.35 16.56
N ARG A 249 0.49 -9.53 17.38
CA ARG A 249 0.01 -9.91 18.71
C ARG A 249 -1.22 -10.82 18.65
N VAL A 250 -1.94 -10.82 17.53
CA VAL A 250 -3.19 -11.60 17.35
C VAL A 250 -3.14 -12.56 16.16
N TYR A 251 -2.22 -12.35 15.21
CA TYR A 251 -2.05 -13.28 14.08
C TYR A 251 -1.46 -14.61 14.52
N SER A 252 -2.05 -15.70 14.08
CA SER A 252 -1.58 -17.07 14.43
C SER A 252 -1.91 -18.06 13.30
N PRO A 253 -0.99 -18.97 12.94
CA PRO A 253 0.34 -19.15 13.52
C PRO A 253 1.37 -18.18 12.89
N LEU A 254 2.28 -17.64 13.68
CA LEU A 254 3.33 -16.71 13.19
C LEU A 254 4.34 -17.38 12.25
N SER A 255 4.42 -18.70 12.24
CA SER A 255 5.26 -19.43 11.28
C SER A 255 4.88 -19.20 9.82
N GLU A 256 3.63 -18.81 9.54
CA GLU A 256 3.17 -18.46 8.18
C GLU A 256 3.68 -17.10 7.70
N VAL A 257 4.17 -16.26 8.61
CA VAL A 257 4.67 -14.91 8.36
C VAL A 257 6.11 -14.73 8.87
N SER A 258 6.90 -15.81 8.90
CA SER A 258 8.31 -15.70 9.28
C SER A 258 9.03 -14.63 8.42
N PRO A 259 9.86 -13.76 9.01
CA PRO A 259 10.48 -13.79 10.34
C PRO A 259 9.76 -12.96 11.42
N VAL A 260 8.48 -12.64 11.29
CA VAL A 260 7.73 -11.82 12.24
C VAL A 260 7.74 -12.45 13.64
N LEU A 261 7.95 -11.61 14.65
CA LEU A 261 7.87 -11.98 16.06
C LEU A 261 6.57 -11.46 16.69
N SER A 262 6.06 -12.13 17.72
CA SER A 262 4.78 -11.77 18.36
C SER A 262 4.76 -10.34 18.93
N GLY A 263 5.91 -9.81 19.32
CA GLY A 263 6.04 -8.45 19.85
C GLY A 263 6.19 -7.34 18.80
N ASP A 264 6.33 -7.65 17.51
CA ASP A 264 6.70 -6.64 16.50
C ASP A 264 5.65 -5.52 16.36
N SER A 265 4.37 -5.86 16.22
CA SER A 265 3.31 -4.86 16.16
C SER A 265 3.02 -4.16 17.50
N GLY A 266 3.64 -4.58 18.58
CA GLY A 266 3.58 -3.98 19.91
C GLY A 266 4.89 -3.39 20.38
N ALA A 267 5.86 -3.23 19.48
CA ALA A 267 7.17 -2.68 19.81
C ALA A 267 7.04 -1.23 20.32
N THR A 268 7.99 -0.83 21.16
CA THR A 268 8.07 0.58 21.62
C THR A 268 8.12 1.50 20.41
N ASN A 269 7.35 2.57 20.42
CA ASN A 269 7.18 3.54 19.34
C ASN A 269 6.42 3.03 18.08
N MET A 270 6.02 1.78 18.00
CA MET A 270 5.13 1.32 16.93
C MET A 270 3.76 1.97 17.08
N GLN A 271 3.34 2.74 16.09
CA GLN A 271 2.09 3.50 16.15
C GLN A 271 0.97 2.91 15.29
N HIS A 272 1.31 2.05 14.34
CA HIS A 272 0.41 1.56 13.30
C HIS A 272 0.48 0.05 13.08
N MET A 273 -0.60 -0.48 12.51
CA MET A 273 -0.66 -1.82 11.93
C MET A 273 -0.61 -1.72 10.41
N ALA A 274 0.03 -2.67 9.77
CA ALA A 274 0.04 -2.74 8.32
C ALA A 274 -1.33 -3.12 7.75
N VAL A 275 -1.69 -2.55 6.60
CA VAL A 275 -2.92 -2.87 5.85
C VAL A 275 -2.55 -3.46 4.48
N VAL A 276 -3.10 -4.65 4.20
CA VAL A 276 -2.83 -5.42 2.98
C VAL A 276 -4.13 -5.69 2.23
#